data_86488f372151c5e77caa94a2b6a370e9
#
_entry.id   86488f372151c5e77caa94a2b6a370e9
#
_cell.length_a   1.000
_cell.length_b   1.000
_cell.length_c   1.000
_cell.angle_alpha   90.00
_cell.angle_beta   90.00
_cell.angle_gamma   90.00
#
_symmetry.space_group_name_H-M   'P 1'
#
loop_
_entity.id
_entity.type
_entity.pdbx_description
1 polymer ?
#
loop_
_entity_poly.entity_id
_entity_poly.type
_entity_poly.pdbx_seq_one_letter_code
_entity_poly.pdbx_strand_id
1 'polypeptide(L)'
;MSDNHTSIVSEKTNINNTKELGEKVLQFLIERKIIEEKLTDCTLGVLGYKPGSNFLSVLEKQNGDFLNLRINGLEVITKRTVFHSNGENLKGIYCPNCKQNQIEKNWSNALDSWYNKSNSDLIKCSNCSYENSITKFIFEPNWAFGDFGLVFWNWGKFKNQFFTDLEKVIGTEIKVIYGKV
;
A
#
# COMPACT_ATOMS: atom_id res chain seq x y z
N MET A 1 -14.28 -16.02 7.50
CA MET A 1 -12.95 -15.69 8.07
C MET A 1 -12.48 -14.48 7.28
N SER A 2 -12.05 -13.41 7.92
CA SER A 2 -11.61 -12.19 7.23
C SER A 2 -10.11 -12.25 7.02
N ASP A 3 -9.64 -11.83 5.84
CA ASP A 3 -8.22 -11.74 5.53
C ASP A 3 -7.67 -10.36 5.91
N ASN A 4 -6.47 -10.33 6.47
CA ASN A 4 -5.75 -9.11 6.78
C ASN A 4 -4.70 -8.85 5.71
N HIS A 5 -4.33 -7.60 5.51
CA HIS A 5 -3.22 -7.26 4.63
C HIS A 5 -2.36 -6.13 5.19
N THR A 6 -1.09 -6.16 4.83
CA THR A 6 -0.16 -5.05 5.01
C THR A 6 0.25 -4.56 3.63
N SER A 7 -0.14 -3.34 3.28
CA SER A 7 0.28 -2.69 2.05
C SER A 7 1.46 -1.76 2.32
N ILE A 8 2.54 -1.93 1.58
CA ILE A 8 3.76 -1.10 1.62
C ILE A 8 3.80 -0.34 0.30
N VAL A 9 3.59 0.97 0.35
CA VAL A 9 3.32 1.82 -0.82
C VAL A 9 4.43 2.84 -0.99
N SER A 10 5.00 2.94 -2.19
CA SER A 10 5.91 4.03 -2.54
C SER A 10 5.16 5.36 -2.53
N GLU A 11 5.63 6.34 -1.76
CA GLU A 11 5.04 7.69 -1.76
C GLU A 11 5.35 8.50 -3.03
N LYS A 12 6.28 8.02 -3.86
CA LYS A 12 6.57 8.62 -5.15
C LYS A 12 5.48 8.26 -6.17
N THR A 13 4.88 9.27 -6.75
CA THR A 13 3.95 9.13 -7.88
C THR A 13 4.64 9.46 -9.21
N ASN A 14 4.02 9.07 -10.34
CA ASN A 14 4.56 9.24 -11.69
C ASN A 14 5.92 8.54 -11.89
N ILE A 15 6.04 7.32 -11.38
CA ILE A 15 7.20 6.45 -11.61
C ILE A 15 7.18 6.01 -13.08
N ASN A 16 8.26 6.31 -13.81
CA ASN A 16 8.33 6.05 -15.25
C ASN A 16 8.29 4.56 -15.60
N ASN A 17 8.86 3.69 -14.76
CA ASN A 17 8.93 2.25 -14.99
C ASN A 17 8.62 1.46 -13.71
N THR A 18 7.35 1.37 -13.38
CA THR A 18 6.88 0.61 -12.21
C THR A 18 7.09 -0.90 -12.34
N LYS A 19 7.13 -1.43 -13.57
CA LYS A 19 7.39 -2.86 -13.82
C LYS A 19 8.83 -3.22 -13.47
N GLU A 20 9.79 -2.45 -13.97
CA GLU A 20 11.23 -2.64 -13.64
C GLU A 20 11.48 -2.49 -12.14
N LEU A 21 10.82 -1.53 -11.49
CA LEU A 21 10.87 -1.41 -10.03
C LEU A 21 10.31 -2.66 -9.35
N GLY A 22 9.19 -3.19 -9.85
CA GLY A 22 8.61 -4.44 -9.36
C GLY A 22 9.55 -5.62 -9.49
N GLU A 23 10.18 -5.79 -10.64
CA GLU A 23 11.18 -6.85 -10.90
C GLU A 23 12.39 -6.71 -9.95
N LYS A 24 12.91 -5.51 -9.76
CA LYS A 24 14.01 -5.24 -8.82
C LYS A 24 13.65 -5.61 -7.38
N VAL A 25 12.45 -5.25 -6.92
CA VAL A 25 12.00 -5.58 -5.57
C VAL A 25 11.74 -7.08 -5.42
N LEU A 26 11.15 -7.72 -6.43
CA LEU A 26 10.95 -9.17 -6.46
C LEU A 26 12.27 -9.91 -6.39
N GLN A 27 13.27 -9.54 -7.20
CA GLN A 27 14.60 -10.13 -7.16
C GLN A 27 15.21 -10.02 -5.75
N PHE A 28 15.15 -8.84 -5.12
CA PHE A 28 15.64 -8.63 -3.76
C PHE A 28 14.98 -9.57 -2.74
N LEU A 29 13.67 -9.78 -2.85
CA LEU A 29 12.93 -10.65 -1.93
C LEU A 29 13.20 -12.14 -2.18
N ILE A 30 13.32 -12.56 -3.45
CA ILE A 30 13.62 -13.92 -3.88
C ILE A 30 15.05 -14.34 -3.47
N GLU A 31 16.06 -13.51 -3.75
CA GLU A 31 17.46 -13.77 -3.39
C GLU A 31 17.63 -13.96 -1.87
N ARG A 32 16.84 -13.25 -1.07
CA ARG A 32 16.81 -13.41 0.39
C ARG A 32 15.89 -14.54 0.88
N LYS A 33 15.25 -15.24 -0.05
CA LYS A 33 14.30 -16.32 0.24
C LYS A 33 13.13 -15.87 1.14
N ILE A 34 12.76 -14.62 1.06
CA ILE A 34 11.60 -14.06 1.79
C ILE A 34 10.32 -14.52 1.09
N ILE A 35 10.33 -14.60 -0.24
CA ILE A 35 9.25 -15.15 -1.07
C ILE A 35 9.78 -16.25 -1.98
N GLU A 36 8.87 -17.09 -2.48
CA GLU A 36 9.16 -18.04 -3.57
C GLU A 36 9.15 -17.32 -4.92
N GLU A 37 9.88 -17.86 -5.91
CA GLU A 37 9.94 -17.28 -7.26
C GLU A 37 8.66 -17.54 -8.08
N LYS A 38 7.93 -18.61 -7.76
CA LYS A 38 6.78 -19.06 -8.54
C LYS A 38 5.50 -18.34 -8.17
N LEU A 39 4.80 -17.81 -9.17
CA LEU A 39 3.44 -17.30 -9.03
C LEU A 39 2.43 -18.42 -8.73
N THR A 40 1.57 -18.20 -7.75
CA THR A 40 0.54 -19.14 -7.32
C THR A 40 -0.74 -18.42 -6.92
N ASP A 41 -1.85 -19.17 -6.74
CA ASP A 41 -3.13 -18.67 -6.22
C ASP A 41 -3.07 -18.52 -4.68
N CYS A 42 -2.30 -17.56 -4.22
CA CYS A 42 -2.08 -17.29 -2.79
C CYS A 42 -2.44 -15.86 -2.35
N THR A 43 -3.12 -15.11 -3.22
CA THR A 43 -3.62 -13.76 -2.93
C THR A 43 -5.09 -13.63 -3.33
N LEU A 44 -5.73 -12.52 -3.01
CA LEU A 44 -7.14 -12.29 -3.35
C LEU A 44 -7.28 -11.79 -4.80
N GLY A 45 -7.78 -12.68 -5.67
CA GLY A 45 -8.22 -12.30 -7.02
C GLY A 45 -7.13 -12.22 -8.09
N VAL A 46 -5.85 -12.34 -7.72
CA VAL A 46 -4.71 -12.36 -8.64
C VAL A 46 -3.70 -13.43 -8.23
N LEU A 47 -2.73 -13.74 -9.10
CA LEU A 47 -1.61 -14.59 -8.71
C LEU A 47 -0.59 -13.77 -7.90
N GLY A 48 0.04 -14.42 -6.93
CA GLY A 48 1.06 -13.82 -6.08
C GLY A 48 2.18 -14.79 -5.72
N TYR A 49 3.06 -14.36 -4.87
CA TYR A 49 4.27 -15.08 -4.45
C TYR A 49 4.11 -15.58 -3.02
N LYS A 50 4.25 -16.89 -2.82
CA LYS A 50 4.20 -17.50 -1.49
C LYS A 50 5.38 -17.06 -0.60
N PRO A 51 5.22 -17.14 0.74
CA PRO A 51 6.35 -17.02 1.66
C PRO A 51 7.45 -18.03 1.33
N GLY A 52 8.69 -17.56 1.23
CA GLY A 52 9.88 -18.39 1.00
C GLY A 52 10.43 -18.98 2.30
N SER A 53 11.52 -19.73 2.21
CA SER A 53 12.08 -20.45 3.36
C SER A 53 12.63 -19.54 4.48
N ASN A 54 12.91 -18.26 4.18
CA ASN A 54 13.47 -17.29 5.14
C ASN A 54 12.48 -16.18 5.52
N PHE A 55 11.17 -16.37 5.30
CA PHE A 55 10.14 -15.36 5.57
C PHE A 55 10.11 -14.88 7.02
N LEU A 56 10.46 -15.75 7.99
CA LEU A 56 10.51 -15.38 9.41
C LEU A 56 11.54 -14.29 9.71
N SER A 57 12.59 -14.17 8.91
CA SER A 57 13.65 -13.20 9.13
C SER A 57 13.16 -11.75 9.17
N VAL A 58 12.07 -11.45 8.46
CA VAL A 58 11.48 -10.10 8.33
C VAL A 58 10.34 -9.84 9.31
N LEU A 59 9.87 -10.83 10.06
CA LEU A 59 8.77 -10.70 11.01
C LEU A 59 9.26 -10.44 12.44
N GLU A 60 8.52 -9.61 13.19
CA GLU A 60 8.80 -9.35 14.61
C GLU A 60 8.66 -10.63 15.45
N LYS A 61 7.61 -11.39 15.21
CA LYS A 61 7.37 -12.68 15.87
C LYS A 61 7.67 -13.80 14.89
N GLN A 62 8.41 -14.79 15.37
CA GLN A 62 8.77 -16.00 14.63
C GLN A 62 7.58 -16.98 14.60
N ASN A 63 6.45 -16.52 14.03
CA ASN A 63 5.23 -17.31 13.92
C ASN A 63 4.82 -17.44 12.44
N GLY A 64 4.66 -18.69 12.00
CA GLY A 64 4.27 -19.07 10.64
C GLY A 64 2.84 -19.59 10.53
N ASP A 65 1.95 -19.38 11.50
CA ASP A 65 0.58 -19.93 11.49
C ASP A 65 -0.20 -19.53 10.24
N PHE A 66 0.06 -18.35 9.68
CA PHE A 66 -0.58 -17.87 8.46
C PHE A 66 -0.21 -18.71 7.21
N LEU A 67 0.84 -19.52 7.25
CA LEU A 67 1.19 -20.43 6.14
C LEU A 67 0.10 -21.46 5.87
N ASN A 68 -0.72 -21.78 6.86
CA ASN A 68 -1.86 -22.72 6.72
C ASN A 68 -3.07 -22.06 6.05
N LEU A 69 -3.06 -20.74 5.85
CA LEU A 69 -4.13 -20.04 5.16
C LEU A 69 -3.93 -20.17 3.63
N ARG A 70 -5.03 -20.27 2.89
CA ARG A 70 -4.98 -20.24 1.41
C ARG A 70 -4.41 -18.92 0.92
N ILE A 71 -4.84 -17.82 1.53
CA ILE A 71 -4.41 -16.46 1.21
C ILE A 71 -3.27 -16.09 2.16
N ASN A 72 -2.04 -16.14 1.66
CA ASN A 72 -0.84 -15.88 2.47
C ASN A 72 0.33 -15.30 1.66
N GLY A 73 0.06 -14.85 0.43
CA GLY A 73 1.10 -14.42 -0.51
C GLY A 73 1.35 -12.93 -0.54
N LEU A 74 2.35 -12.57 -1.35
CA LEU A 74 2.67 -11.22 -1.75
C LEU A 74 2.05 -10.92 -3.12
N GLU A 75 1.28 -9.85 -3.22
CA GLU A 75 0.85 -9.23 -4.47
C GLU A 75 1.71 -8.00 -4.76
N VAL A 76 2.19 -7.84 -6.00
CA VAL A 76 2.95 -6.69 -6.45
C VAL A 76 2.09 -5.83 -7.36
N ILE A 77 1.86 -4.59 -6.98
CA ILE A 77 1.04 -3.63 -7.71
C ILE A 77 1.98 -2.63 -8.40
N THR A 78 1.94 -2.63 -9.74
CA THR A 78 2.77 -1.77 -10.61
C THR A 78 1.95 -0.76 -11.39
N LYS A 79 0.77 -0.42 -10.89
CA LYS A 79 -0.16 0.56 -11.47
C LYS A 79 -0.67 1.51 -10.40
N ARG A 80 -1.14 2.67 -10.83
CA ARG A 80 -1.75 3.67 -9.95
C ARG A 80 -2.90 3.05 -9.15
N THR A 81 -2.80 3.15 -7.84
CA THR A 81 -3.73 2.49 -6.93
C THR A 81 -3.88 3.32 -5.64
N VAL A 82 -5.10 3.33 -5.13
CA VAL A 82 -5.40 3.81 -3.78
C VAL A 82 -5.34 2.62 -2.83
N PHE A 83 -4.45 2.66 -1.85
CA PHE A 83 -4.30 1.63 -0.82
C PHE A 83 -5.00 2.11 0.44
N HIS A 84 -5.92 1.31 0.97
CA HIS A 84 -6.73 1.67 2.13
C HIS A 84 -6.98 0.44 3.02
N SER A 85 -7.30 0.69 4.29
CA SER A 85 -7.56 -0.36 5.27
C SER A 85 -8.91 -1.04 5.04
N ASN A 86 -9.93 -0.24 4.76
CA ASN A 86 -11.27 -0.64 4.34
C ASN A 86 -12.01 0.64 3.91
N GLY A 87 -12.43 0.73 2.65
CA GLY A 87 -13.09 1.93 2.11
C GLY A 87 -14.43 2.26 2.74
N GLU A 88 -15.17 1.25 3.23
CA GLU A 88 -16.48 1.43 3.83
C GLU A 88 -16.44 2.14 5.21
N ASN A 89 -15.27 2.15 5.87
CA ASN A 89 -15.08 2.73 7.20
C ASN A 89 -14.37 4.10 7.19
N LEU A 90 -14.39 4.81 6.06
CA LEU A 90 -13.81 6.15 6.00
C LEU A 90 -14.55 7.10 6.94
N LYS A 91 -13.86 7.59 7.98
CA LYS A 91 -14.42 8.46 9.05
C LYS A 91 -14.17 9.93 8.77
N GLY A 92 -13.07 10.27 8.07
CA GLY A 92 -12.72 11.64 7.80
C GLY A 92 -11.64 11.82 6.76
N ILE A 93 -11.64 13.00 6.15
CA ILE A 93 -10.61 13.52 5.26
C ILE A 93 -10.25 14.89 5.79
N TYR A 94 -9.08 15.03 6.39
CA TYR A 94 -8.71 16.24 7.12
C TYR A 94 -7.74 17.09 6.33
N CYS A 95 -7.99 18.40 6.35
CA CYS A 95 -7.06 19.37 5.81
C CYS A 95 -5.72 19.32 6.58
N PRO A 96 -4.56 19.18 5.89
CA PRO A 96 -3.28 19.11 6.58
C PRO A 96 -2.92 20.42 7.32
N ASN A 97 -3.47 21.57 6.87
CA ASN A 97 -3.19 22.88 7.45
C ASN A 97 -4.03 23.15 8.71
N CYS A 98 -5.35 23.07 8.63
CA CYS A 98 -6.24 23.47 9.75
C CYS A 98 -6.96 22.29 10.43
N LYS A 99 -6.74 21.06 9.98
CA LYS A 99 -7.34 19.80 10.50
C LYS A 99 -8.87 19.73 10.38
N GLN A 100 -9.51 20.68 9.70
CA GLN A 100 -10.95 20.61 9.45
C GLN A 100 -11.29 19.40 8.59
N ASN A 101 -12.31 18.62 8.98
CA ASN A 101 -12.82 17.50 8.23
C ASN A 101 -13.53 17.97 6.95
N GLN A 102 -13.19 17.37 5.83
CA GLN A 102 -13.73 17.67 4.50
C GLN A 102 -14.58 16.51 3.92
N ILE A 103 -14.94 15.52 4.73
CA ILE A 103 -15.64 14.29 4.24
C ILE A 103 -16.96 14.60 3.54
N GLU A 104 -17.68 15.63 3.97
CA GLU A 104 -18.93 16.07 3.38
C GLU A 104 -18.75 16.88 2.07
N LYS A 105 -17.51 17.05 1.62
CA LYS A 105 -17.18 17.78 0.40
C LYS A 105 -17.06 16.84 -0.79
N ASN A 106 -17.07 17.41 -1.98
CA ASN A 106 -16.94 16.64 -3.22
C ASN A 106 -15.49 16.20 -3.49
N TRP A 107 -14.94 15.37 -2.60
CA TRP A 107 -13.58 14.85 -2.69
C TRP A 107 -13.47 13.68 -3.69
N SER A 108 -14.58 12.99 -3.98
CA SER A 108 -14.59 11.83 -4.88
C SER A 108 -14.13 12.19 -6.29
N ASN A 109 -14.54 13.36 -6.81
CA ASN A 109 -14.10 13.82 -8.12
C ASN A 109 -12.59 14.06 -8.19
N ALA A 110 -11.98 14.59 -7.12
CA ALA A 110 -10.54 14.76 -7.05
C ALA A 110 -9.83 13.40 -6.98
N LEU A 111 -10.41 12.43 -6.25
CA LEU A 111 -9.91 11.05 -6.19
C LEU A 111 -9.94 10.38 -7.58
N ASP A 112 -11.07 10.47 -8.26
CA ASP A 112 -11.24 9.92 -9.62
C ASP A 112 -10.27 10.58 -10.61
N SER A 113 -10.09 11.90 -10.51
CA SER A 113 -9.15 12.65 -11.33
C SER A 113 -7.71 12.21 -11.09
N TRP A 114 -7.33 12.01 -9.81
CA TRP A 114 -6.02 11.48 -9.46
C TRP A 114 -5.81 10.07 -10.03
N TYR A 115 -6.78 9.18 -9.82
CA TYR A 115 -6.70 7.78 -10.26
C TYR A 115 -6.56 7.67 -11.78
N ASN A 116 -7.40 8.39 -12.52
CA ASN A 116 -7.46 8.34 -13.98
C ASN A 116 -6.43 9.25 -14.66
N LYS A 117 -5.61 10.00 -13.92
CA LYS A 117 -4.69 11.03 -14.47
C LYS A 117 -5.41 12.02 -15.40
N SER A 118 -6.63 12.32 -15.07
CA SER A 118 -7.49 13.24 -15.85
C SER A 118 -7.45 14.64 -15.22
N ASN A 119 -8.50 15.35 -15.15
CA ASN A 119 -8.68 16.70 -14.63
C ASN A 119 -7.83 17.06 -13.37
N SER A 120 -8.23 18.09 -12.65
CA SER A 120 -7.57 18.49 -11.41
C SER A 120 -7.92 17.56 -10.25
N ASP A 121 -6.91 17.08 -9.54
CA ASP A 121 -7.02 16.31 -8.29
C ASP A 121 -6.96 17.21 -7.04
N LEU A 122 -7.12 18.52 -7.22
CA LEU A 122 -7.05 19.49 -6.14
C LEU A 122 -8.33 19.50 -5.31
N ILE A 123 -8.15 19.62 -3.99
CA ILE A 123 -9.22 19.92 -3.03
C ILE A 123 -8.89 21.23 -2.35
N LYS A 124 -9.89 22.13 -2.27
CA LYS A 124 -9.82 23.36 -1.50
C LYS A 124 -10.55 23.19 -0.17
N CYS A 125 -9.83 23.44 0.91
CA CYS A 125 -10.39 23.40 2.26
C CYS A 125 -11.43 24.52 2.45
N SER A 126 -12.62 24.14 2.92
CA SER A 126 -13.73 25.06 3.13
C SER A 126 -13.49 26.03 4.31
N ASN A 127 -12.56 25.72 5.21
CA ASN A 127 -12.29 26.52 6.41
C ASN A 127 -11.13 27.52 6.21
N CYS A 128 -9.99 27.05 5.67
CA CYS A 128 -8.78 27.88 5.59
C CYS A 128 -8.32 28.17 4.15
N SER A 129 -9.11 27.76 3.15
CA SER A 129 -8.81 27.92 1.73
C SER A 129 -7.49 27.28 1.25
N TYR A 130 -6.84 26.44 2.09
CA TYR A 130 -5.70 25.62 1.65
C TYR A 130 -6.13 24.73 0.48
N GLU A 131 -5.39 24.77 -0.60
CA GLU A 131 -5.67 23.99 -1.80
C GLU A 131 -4.46 23.11 -2.14
N ASN A 132 -4.69 21.82 -2.35
CA ASN A 132 -3.64 20.88 -2.75
C ASN A 132 -4.27 19.61 -3.34
N SER A 133 -3.41 18.74 -3.94
CA SER A 133 -3.80 17.40 -4.36
C SER A 133 -4.47 16.63 -3.21
N ILE A 134 -5.50 15.84 -3.52
CA ILE A 134 -6.18 14.96 -2.58
C ILE A 134 -5.20 14.05 -1.82
N THR A 135 -4.09 13.68 -2.44
CA THR A 135 -3.05 12.83 -1.83
C THR A 135 -2.34 13.47 -0.64
N LYS A 136 -2.46 14.79 -0.46
CA LYS A 136 -1.88 15.54 0.66
C LYS A 136 -2.84 15.69 1.84
N PHE A 137 -4.10 15.34 1.67
CA PHE A 137 -5.07 15.33 2.76
C PHE A 137 -4.89 14.08 3.62
N ILE A 138 -5.30 14.19 4.88
CA ILE A 138 -5.14 13.13 5.89
C ILE A 138 -6.44 12.32 5.93
N PHE A 139 -6.35 11.07 5.58
CA PHE A 139 -7.48 10.13 5.61
C PHE A 139 -7.53 9.38 6.95
N GLU A 140 -8.72 9.17 7.49
CA GLU A 140 -8.96 8.33 8.66
C GLU A 140 -10.04 7.27 8.33
N PRO A 141 -9.67 5.96 8.35
CA PRO A 141 -8.33 5.41 8.56
C PRO A 141 -7.35 5.81 7.44
N ASN A 142 -6.05 5.62 7.70
CA ASN A 142 -5.01 6.02 6.75
C ASN A 142 -5.17 5.39 5.37
N TRP A 143 -5.04 6.22 4.34
CA TRP A 143 -4.89 5.80 2.94
C TRP A 143 -3.51 6.15 2.42
N ALA A 144 -3.06 5.42 1.41
CA ALA A 144 -1.87 5.74 0.65
C ALA A 144 -2.20 5.77 -0.85
N PHE A 145 -1.46 6.57 -1.58
CA PHE A 145 -1.63 6.82 -3.01
C PHE A 145 -0.31 6.54 -3.71
N GLY A 146 -0.27 5.59 -4.62
CA GLY A 146 0.99 5.23 -5.26
C GLY A 146 0.81 4.56 -6.61
N ASP A 147 1.87 4.61 -7.42
CA ASP A 147 1.95 3.88 -8.68
C ASP A 147 2.62 2.51 -8.49
N PHE A 148 3.18 2.28 -7.29
CA PHE A 148 3.84 1.03 -6.90
C PHE A 148 3.53 0.69 -5.45
N GLY A 149 3.22 -0.59 -5.18
CA GLY A 149 3.01 -1.11 -3.84
C GLY A 149 3.15 -2.63 -3.75
N LEU A 150 3.35 -3.09 -2.53
CA LEU A 150 3.44 -4.49 -2.13
C LEU A 150 2.32 -4.79 -1.15
N VAL A 151 1.50 -5.80 -1.41
CA VAL A 151 0.42 -6.22 -0.51
C VAL A 151 0.71 -7.62 0.02
N PHE A 152 1.06 -7.71 1.29
CA PHE A 152 1.30 -8.96 2.01
C PHE A 152 0.02 -9.41 2.69
N TRP A 153 -0.53 -10.54 2.25
CA TRP A 153 -1.78 -11.09 2.75
C TRP A 153 -1.56 -12.01 3.96
N ASN A 154 -2.18 -11.67 5.08
CA ASN A 154 -2.14 -12.43 6.35
C ASN A 154 -0.75 -12.61 7.00
N TRP A 155 0.28 -11.92 6.52
CA TRP A 155 1.60 -11.95 7.17
C TRP A 155 1.55 -11.30 8.54
N GLY A 156 2.43 -11.76 9.43
CA GLY A 156 2.65 -11.14 10.73
C GLY A 156 3.25 -9.74 10.63
N LYS A 157 3.38 -9.06 11.76
CA LYS A 157 3.97 -7.72 11.82
C LYS A 157 5.44 -7.74 11.39
N PHE A 158 5.81 -6.86 10.49
CA PHE A 158 7.16 -6.73 9.97
C PHE A 158 8.07 -5.95 10.92
N LYS A 159 9.36 -6.31 10.94
CA LYS A 159 10.42 -5.55 11.60
C LYS A 159 10.64 -4.20 10.93
N ASN A 160 10.97 -3.17 11.68
CA ASN A 160 11.33 -1.85 11.14
C ASN A 160 12.50 -1.93 10.14
N GLN A 161 13.47 -2.82 10.38
CA GLN A 161 14.59 -3.02 9.46
C GLN A 161 14.13 -3.44 8.06
N PHE A 162 13.08 -4.25 7.96
CA PHE A 162 12.55 -4.67 6.66
C PHE A 162 11.97 -3.49 5.86
N PHE A 163 11.28 -2.57 6.52
CA PHE A 163 10.79 -1.35 5.88
C PHE A 163 11.95 -0.48 5.37
N THR A 164 12.98 -0.28 6.21
CA THR A 164 14.19 0.46 5.81
C THR A 164 14.92 -0.18 4.63
N ASP A 165 14.98 -1.51 4.59
CA ASP A 165 15.60 -2.23 3.47
C ASP A 165 14.78 -2.07 2.18
N LEU A 166 13.45 -2.13 2.27
CA LEU A 166 12.57 -1.88 1.13
C LEU A 166 12.68 -0.43 0.62
N GLU A 167 12.74 0.56 1.50
CA GLU A 167 12.97 1.97 1.09
C GLU A 167 14.24 2.14 0.28
N LYS A 168 15.33 1.48 0.68
CA LYS A 168 16.59 1.50 -0.08
C LYS A 168 16.46 0.88 -1.47
N VAL A 169 15.73 -0.24 -1.57
CA VAL A 169 15.53 -0.94 -2.85
C VAL A 169 14.58 -0.17 -3.76
N ILE A 170 13.48 0.34 -3.20
CA ILE A 170 12.48 1.14 -3.92
C ILE A 170 13.05 2.51 -4.30
N GLY A 171 13.94 3.08 -3.47
CA GLY A 171 14.58 4.37 -3.70
C GLY A 171 13.72 5.57 -3.32
N THR A 172 12.76 5.38 -2.41
CA THR A 172 11.87 6.44 -1.90
C THR A 172 11.30 6.05 -0.55
N GLU A 173 10.77 7.02 0.18
CA GLU A 173 9.97 6.78 1.38
C GLU A 173 8.74 5.94 1.06
N ILE A 174 8.34 5.14 2.04
CA ILE A 174 7.17 4.26 1.94
C ILE A 174 6.12 4.64 2.98
N LYS A 175 4.88 4.34 2.65
CA LYS A 175 3.75 4.40 3.58
C LYS A 175 3.20 2.99 3.81
N VAL A 176 2.92 2.67 5.07
CA VAL A 176 2.40 1.35 5.45
C VAL A 176 0.93 1.47 5.82
N ILE A 177 0.10 0.66 5.20
CA ILE A 177 -1.35 0.58 5.44
C ILE A 177 -1.69 -0.83 5.92
N TYR A 178 -2.36 -0.92 7.04
CA TYR A 178 -2.91 -2.17 7.56
C TYR A 178 -4.40 -2.22 7.25
N GLY A 179 -4.85 -3.30 6.65
CA GLY A 179 -6.24 -3.47 6.25
C GLY A 179 -6.79 -4.84 6.58
N LYS A 180 -8.12 -4.95 6.45
CA LYS A 180 -8.88 -6.16 6.70
C LYS A 180 -10.07 -6.22 5.73
N VAL A 181 -10.26 -7.36 5.07
CA VAL A 181 -11.37 -7.63 4.15
C VAL A 181 -12.13 -8.88 4.55
#